data_146bfb08e6c33f7ba380f2c642ebc44d
#
_entry.id   146bfb08e6c33f7ba380f2c642ebc44d
#
_cell.length_a   1.000
_cell.length_b   1.000
_cell.length_c   1.000
_cell.angle_alpha   90.00
_cell.angle_beta   90.00
_cell.angle_gamma   90.00
#
_symmetry.space_group_name_H-M   'P 1'
#
loop_
_entity.id
_entity.type
_entity.pdbx_description
1 polymer ?
#
loop_
_entity_poly.entity_id
_entity_poly.type
_entity_poly.pdbx_seq_one_letter_code
_entity_poly.pdbx_strand_id
1 'polypeptide(L)'
;MNNFVFYSPTEFVFGKDTEIQTGTLAKKYNARKAMIVYGGGSIIRSGLLQRIEDSLQQAGVDYVKLGGVQPNPTDPKVYEGIELARKEGVDFMLPVGGGSVIDTAKAIAAGVPYEGDFWDFYIGKAKVKRALKVGVVLTIPAAGSEGSGNTVITKLEGLQKLSLRVPELLRPVFAVMNPELTYTLPPYQTACGIADMMVHIMERYFTNTPDVEISDRLCEGTLMTIIKEAYKVKQDPNDYEARANIMWCGTIAHNGTCGVGCEEDWASHFLEHEISAIYNVTHGAGLSVIFPAWMTWMTEHNVDKIAQYAVRVWGVEESDDKKKVALEGIARLKAFFKSIGLPVTFKELGIENPDIDRLADSLQPE
;
A
#
# COMPACT_ATOMS: atom_id res chain seq x y z
N MET A 1 -8.04 24.25 6.47
CA MET A 1 -8.62 22.93 6.14
C MET A 1 -9.55 23.09 4.96
N ASN A 2 -9.36 22.31 3.88
CA ASN A 2 -10.20 22.35 2.68
C ASN A 2 -11.54 21.63 2.90
N ASN A 3 -12.55 21.92 2.06
CA ASN A 3 -13.79 21.13 2.04
C ASN A 3 -13.51 19.71 1.59
N PHE A 4 -14.13 18.72 2.21
CA PHE A 4 -13.93 17.32 1.86
C PHE A 4 -15.19 16.48 2.02
N VAL A 5 -15.21 15.32 1.37
CA VAL A 5 -16.14 14.23 1.63
C VAL A 5 -15.32 13.03 2.09
N PHE A 6 -15.60 12.52 3.27
CA PHE A 6 -14.96 11.31 3.78
C PHE A 6 -15.94 10.13 3.73
N TYR A 7 -15.59 9.10 2.97
CA TYR A 7 -16.38 7.89 2.83
C TYR A 7 -15.45 6.69 2.73
N SER A 8 -15.44 5.83 3.76
CA SER A 8 -14.58 4.65 3.85
C SER A 8 -15.40 3.43 4.30
N PRO A 9 -16.19 2.82 3.37
CA PRO A 9 -17.21 1.82 3.68
C PRO A 9 -16.68 0.40 3.88
N THR A 10 -15.37 0.16 3.84
CA THR A 10 -14.80 -1.17 4.06
C THR A 10 -15.15 -1.70 5.45
N GLU A 11 -15.69 -2.91 5.54
CA GLU A 11 -15.88 -3.61 6.80
C GLU A 11 -14.56 -4.28 7.20
N PHE A 12 -13.90 -3.76 8.22
CA PHE A 12 -12.65 -4.34 8.73
C PHE A 12 -12.96 -5.38 9.81
N VAL A 13 -12.57 -6.64 9.57
CA VAL A 13 -12.70 -7.76 10.51
C VAL A 13 -11.31 -8.09 11.04
N PHE A 14 -11.02 -7.57 12.23
CA PHE A 14 -9.68 -7.55 12.81
C PHE A 14 -9.57 -8.49 14.02
N GLY A 15 -8.46 -9.24 14.07
CA GLY A 15 -8.12 -10.08 15.24
C GLY A 15 -7.73 -11.51 14.86
N LYS A 16 -7.45 -12.31 15.89
CA LYS A 16 -7.04 -13.71 15.72
C LYS A 16 -8.12 -14.54 15.05
N ASP A 17 -7.69 -15.47 14.21
CA ASP A 17 -8.56 -16.44 13.51
C ASP A 17 -9.69 -15.82 12.67
N THR A 18 -9.61 -14.52 12.36
CA THR A 18 -10.66 -13.85 11.58
C THR A 18 -10.75 -14.34 10.14
N GLU A 19 -9.72 -14.97 9.60
CA GLU A 19 -9.72 -15.55 8.25
C GLU A 19 -10.75 -16.67 8.07
N ILE A 20 -11.17 -17.33 9.15
CA ILE A 20 -12.23 -18.35 9.08
C ILE A 20 -13.60 -17.77 8.72
N GLN A 21 -13.79 -16.46 8.87
CA GLN A 21 -15.02 -15.75 8.55
C GLN A 21 -15.12 -15.35 7.07
N THR A 22 -14.07 -15.58 6.27
CA THR A 22 -13.97 -15.09 4.88
C THR A 22 -15.15 -15.54 4.01
N GLY A 23 -15.57 -16.80 4.10
CA GLY A 23 -16.70 -17.33 3.34
C GLY A 23 -18.02 -16.67 3.73
N THR A 24 -18.27 -16.49 5.02
CA THR A 24 -19.47 -15.81 5.54
C THR A 24 -19.52 -14.35 5.06
N LEU A 25 -18.37 -13.66 5.08
CA LEU A 25 -18.26 -12.28 4.58
C LEU A 25 -18.50 -12.22 3.07
N ALA A 26 -17.87 -13.10 2.30
CA ALA A 26 -18.09 -13.17 0.85
C ALA A 26 -19.57 -13.39 0.54
N LYS A 27 -20.24 -14.30 1.25
CA LYS A 27 -21.68 -14.56 1.12
C LYS A 27 -22.53 -13.35 1.49
N LYS A 28 -22.21 -12.65 2.57
CA LYS A 28 -22.86 -11.38 2.99
C LYS A 28 -22.84 -10.34 1.88
N TYR A 29 -21.77 -10.29 1.10
CA TYR A 29 -21.62 -9.37 -0.03
C TYR A 29 -22.09 -9.96 -1.38
N ASN A 30 -22.85 -11.07 -1.34
CA ASN A 30 -23.51 -11.75 -2.48
C ASN A 30 -22.55 -12.45 -3.44
N ALA A 31 -21.38 -12.90 -2.98
CA ALA A 31 -20.51 -13.76 -3.77
C ALA A 31 -21.18 -15.12 -4.00
N ARG A 32 -21.21 -15.56 -5.24
CA ARG A 32 -21.62 -16.91 -5.65
C ARG A 32 -20.41 -17.72 -6.09
N LYS A 33 -19.50 -17.10 -6.86
CA LYS A 33 -18.24 -17.71 -7.29
C LYS A 33 -17.09 -16.68 -7.17
N ALA A 34 -16.16 -16.94 -6.25
CA ALA A 34 -15.02 -16.08 -5.98
C ALA A 34 -13.77 -16.50 -6.79
N MET A 35 -12.94 -15.54 -7.16
CA MET A 35 -11.57 -15.81 -7.59
C MET A 35 -10.60 -15.52 -6.44
N ILE A 36 -9.95 -16.56 -5.91
CA ILE A 36 -8.86 -16.42 -4.93
C ILE A 36 -7.60 -16.02 -5.70
N VAL A 37 -7.13 -14.77 -5.50
CA VAL A 37 -5.90 -14.25 -6.11
C VAL A 37 -4.78 -14.28 -5.08
N TYR A 38 -3.60 -14.83 -5.42
CA TYR A 38 -2.48 -14.93 -4.46
C TYR A 38 -1.11 -14.91 -5.15
N GLY A 39 -0.05 -14.72 -4.35
CA GLY A 39 1.32 -14.61 -4.83
C GLY A 39 2.07 -15.94 -4.93
N GLY A 40 3.33 -15.96 -4.54
CA GLY A 40 4.30 -17.03 -4.76
C GLY A 40 4.20 -18.26 -3.84
N GLY A 41 3.09 -18.53 -3.18
CA GLY A 41 2.86 -19.78 -2.45
C GLY A 41 3.10 -19.72 -0.94
N SER A 42 3.36 -18.58 -0.31
CA SER A 42 3.46 -18.44 1.14
C SER A 42 2.17 -18.89 1.84
N ILE A 43 1.01 -18.50 1.29
CA ILE A 43 -0.30 -18.87 1.83
C ILE A 43 -0.59 -20.38 1.70
N ILE A 44 0.04 -21.08 0.73
CA ILE A 44 -0.05 -22.54 0.59
C ILE A 44 0.76 -23.18 1.72
N ARG A 45 2.02 -22.77 1.88
CA ARG A 45 2.92 -23.35 2.91
C ARG A 45 2.44 -23.12 4.35
N SER A 46 1.77 -22.00 4.61
CA SER A 46 1.20 -21.68 5.92
C SER A 46 -0.16 -22.34 6.19
N GLY A 47 -0.73 -23.05 5.20
CA GLY A 47 -2.07 -23.62 5.28
C GLY A 47 -3.20 -22.59 5.21
N LEU A 48 -2.89 -21.30 5.00
CA LEU A 48 -3.91 -20.25 4.92
C LEU A 48 -4.86 -20.46 3.73
N LEU A 49 -4.32 -20.86 2.56
CA LEU A 49 -5.16 -21.13 1.39
C LEU A 49 -6.22 -22.17 1.69
N GLN A 50 -5.87 -23.27 2.36
CA GLN A 50 -6.83 -24.33 2.72
C GLN A 50 -7.91 -23.79 3.68
N ARG A 51 -7.53 -23.00 4.70
CA ARG A 51 -8.52 -22.40 5.62
C ARG A 51 -9.51 -21.48 4.88
N ILE A 52 -9.04 -20.74 3.88
CA ILE A 52 -9.92 -19.89 3.04
C ILE A 52 -10.83 -20.74 2.16
N GLU A 53 -10.32 -21.78 1.52
CA GLU A 53 -11.09 -22.73 0.71
C GLU A 53 -12.20 -23.39 1.55
N ASP A 54 -11.85 -23.91 2.73
CA ASP A 54 -12.81 -24.53 3.66
C ASP A 54 -13.90 -23.53 4.09
N SER A 55 -13.52 -22.28 4.38
CA SER A 55 -14.46 -21.22 4.77
C SER A 55 -15.45 -20.89 3.64
N LEU A 56 -14.97 -20.79 2.39
CA LEU A 56 -15.83 -20.56 1.22
C LEU A 56 -16.79 -21.73 0.98
N GLN A 57 -16.30 -22.98 1.06
CA GLN A 57 -17.12 -24.17 0.90
C GLN A 57 -18.22 -24.26 1.96
N GLN A 58 -17.91 -24.00 3.23
CA GLN A 58 -18.89 -23.98 4.33
C GLN A 58 -19.97 -22.91 4.12
N ALA A 59 -19.62 -21.78 3.50
CA ALA A 59 -20.57 -20.73 3.17
C ALA A 59 -21.37 -20.99 1.87
N GLY A 60 -21.05 -22.04 1.13
CA GLY A 60 -21.64 -22.33 -0.17
C GLY A 60 -21.26 -21.28 -1.23
N VAL A 61 -20.00 -20.85 -1.24
CA VAL A 61 -19.42 -19.98 -2.26
C VAL A 61 -18.43 -20.79 -3.09
N ASP A 62 -18.71 -20.94 -4.38
CA ASP A 62 -17.80 -21.60 -5.31
C ASP A 62 -16.53 -20.75 -5.51
N TYR A 63 -15.43 -21.37 -5.94
CA TYR A 63 -14.21 -20.60 -6.19
C TYR A 63 -13.34 -21.17 -7.32
N VAL A 64 -12.53 -20.29 -7.90
CA VAL A 64 -11.38 -20.61 -8.75
C VAL A 64 -10.14 -19.94 -8.19
N LYS A 65 -8.96 -20.37 -8.62
CA LYS A 65 -7.68 -19.85 -8.09
C LYS A 65 -6.84 -19.23 -9.19
N LEU A 66 -6.23 -18.07 -8.88
CA LEU A 66 -5.22 -17.41 -9.70
C LEU A 66 -3.99 -17.11 -8.83
N GLY A 67 -2.97 -17.98 -8.94
CA GLY A 67 -1.71 -17.81 -8.22
C GLY A 67 -0.61 -17.16 -9.06
N GLY A 68 0.54 -16.92 -8.42
CA GLY A 68 1.75 -16.46 -9.10
C GLY A 68 1.83 -14.96 -9.33
N VAL A 69 1.05 -14.14 -8.61
CA VAL A 69 1.24 -12.68 -8.62
C VAL A 69 2.61 -12.35 -8.06
N GLN A 70 3.38 -11.57 -8.81
CA GLN A 70 4.71 -11.10 -8.42
C GLN A 70 4.64 -9.75 -7.69
N PRO A 71 5.63 -9.39 -6.86
CA PRO A 71 5.84 -8.01 -6.45
C PRO A 71 5.97 -7.09 -7.67
N ASN A 72 5.55 -5.82 -7.56
CA ASN A 72 5.36 -4.93 -8.71
C ASN A 72 4.49 -5.60 -9.78
N PRO A 73 3.18 -5.73 -9.55
CA PRO A 73 2.31 -6.56 -10.38
C PRO A 73 2.24 -6.04 -11.81
N THR A 74 2.21 -6.97 -12.75
CA THR A 74 2.30 -6.67 -14.18
C THR A 74 1.04 -7.03 -14.94
N ASP A 75 0.83 -6.37 -16.08
CA ASP A 75 -0.33 -6.51 -16.95
C ASP A 75 -0.63 -7.95 -17.44
N PRO A 76 0.34 -8.85 -17.78
CA PRO A 76 0.00 -10.20 -18.22
C PRO A 76 -0.82 -10.99 -17.20
N LYS A 77 -0.53 -10.80 -15.89
CA LYS A 77 -1.29 -11.50 -14.84
C LYS A 77 -2.71 -10.95 -14.71
N VAL A 78 -2.92 -9.67 -15.00
CA VAL A 78 -4.26 -9.08 -15.04
C VAL A 78 -5.06 -9.63 -16.22
N TYR A 79 -4.48 -9.70 -17.42
CA TYR A 79 -5.14 -10.29 -18.59
C TYR A 79 -5.53 -11.76 -18.35
N GLU A 80 -4.60 -12.59 -17.83
CA GLU A 80 -4.88 -13.97 -17.44
C GLU A 80 -6.09 -14.06 -16.48
N GLY A 81 -6.10 -13.19 -15.48
CA GLY A 81 -7.18 -13.16 -14.50
C GLY A 81 -8.52 -12.73 -15.09
N ILE A 82 -8.55 -11.75 -16.00
CA ILE A 82 -9.78 -11.31 -16.69
C ILE A 82 -10.36 -12.44 -17.54
N GLU A 83 -9.51 -13.13 -18.32
CA GLU A 83 -9.94 -14.26 -19.15
C GLU A 83 -10.50 -15.40 -18.30
N LEU A 84 -9.78 -15.78 -17.24
CA LEU A 84 -10.23 -16.82 -16.32
C LEU A 84 -11.54 -16.43 -15.63
N ALA A 85 -11.68 -15.20 -15.16
CA ALA A 85 -12.89 -14.74 -14.50
C ALA A 85 -14.11 -14.77 -15.42
N ARG A 86 -13.95 -14.34 -16.66
CA ARG A 86 -15.03 -14.39 -17.68
C ARG A 86 -15.42 -15.81 -18.02
N LYS A 87 -14.45 -16.70 -18.30
CA LYS A 87 -14.65 -18.12 -18.61
C LYS A 87 -15.41 -18.84 -17.50
N GLU A 88 -15.05 -18.58 -16.25
CA GLU A 88 -15.58 -19.29 -15.09
C GLU A 88 -16.83 -18.62 -14.47
N GLY A 89 -17.24 -17.46 -14.97
CA GLY A 89 -18.39 -16.73 -14.44
C GLY A 89 -18.18 -16.21 -13.02
N VAL A 90 -16.97 -15.74 -12.72
CA VAL A 90 -16.62 -15.16 -11.41
C VAL A 90 -17.38 -13.87 -11.19
N ASP A 91 -17.95 -13.69 -10.00
CA ASP A 91 -18.70 -12.50 -9.61
C ASP A 91 -18.12 -11.77 -8.38
N PHE A 92 -17.00 -12.29 -7.83
CA PHE A 92 -16.35 -11.74 -6.66
C PHE A 92 -14.83 -11.97 -6.68
N MET A 93 -14.05 -10.95 -6.31
CA MET A 93 -12.59 -11.05 -6.21
C MET A 93 -12.17 -11.19 -4.75
N LEU A 94 -11.32 -12.19 -4.45
CA LEU A 94 -10.82 -12.48 -3.12
C LEU A 94 -9.27 -12.54 -3.12
N PRO A 95 -8.58 -11.41 -3.13
CA PRO A 95 -7.14 -11.41 -2.93
C PRO A 95 -6.77 -11.85 -1.51
N VAL A 96 -5.81 -12.77 -1.43
CA VAL A 96 -5.20 -13.28 -0.20
C VAL A 96 -3.71 -12.97 -0.27
N GLY A 97 -3.30 -11.83 0.28
CA GLY A 97 -1.93 -11.33 0.10
C GLY A 97 -1.71 -9.91 0.59
N GLY A 98 -0.65 -9.29 0.09
CA GLY A 98 -0.33 -7.87 0.27
C GLY A 98 -0.77 -7.02 -0.92
N GLY A 99 -0.28 -5.77 -0.98
CA GLY A 99 -0.66 -4.76 -1.97
C GLY A 99 -0.65 -5.26 -3.42
N SER A 100 0.42 -5.91 -3.87
CA SER A 100 0.53 -6.41 -5.26
C SER A 100 -0.60 -7.38 -5.63
N VAL A 101 -0.99 -8.26 -4.71
CA VAL A 101 -2.08 -9.22 -4.90
C VAL A 101 -3.42 -8.52 -4.93
N ILE A 102 -3.62 -7.55 -4.03
CA ILE A 102 -4.85 -6.76 -3.94
C ILE A 102 -5.02 -5.90 -5.20
N ASP A 103 -3.96 -5.25 -5.65
CA ASP A 103 -3.96 -4.39 -6.83
C ASP A 103 -4.25 -5.19 -8.11
N THR A 104 -3.63 -6.36 -8.27
CA THR A 104 -3.95 -7.28 -9.37
C THR A 104 -5.44 -7.64 -9.36
N ALA A 105 -5.99 -7.98 -8.19
CA ALA A 105 -7.40 -8.35 -8.07
C ALA A 105 -8.35 -7.18 -8.39
N LYS A 106 -8.01 -5.96 -7.99
CA LYS A 106 -8.77 -4.75 -8.33
C LYS A 106 -8.73 -4.44 -9.82
N ALA A 107 -7.56 -4.57 -10.46
CA ALA A 107 -7.42 -4.40 -11.90
C ALA A 107 -8.29 -5.42 -12.68
N ILE A 108 -8.26 -6.69 -12.25
CA ILE A 108 -9.13 -7.75 -12.80
C ILE A 108 -10.60 -7.39 -12.57
N ALA A 109 -10.98 -6.94 -11.34
CA ALA A 109 -12.34 -6.55 -11.01
C ALA A 109 -12.90 -5.47 -11.93
N ALA A 110 -12.08 -4.47 -12.27
CA ALA A 110 -12.44 -3.43 -13.23
C ALA A 110 -12.49 -3.94 -14.67
N GLY A 111 -11.57 -4.82 -15.06
CA GLY A 111 -11.43 -5.31 -16.43
C GLY A 111 -12.51 -6.32 -16.84
N VAL A 112 -13.01 -7.15 -15.91
CA VAL A 112 -13.98 -8.22 -16.23
C VAL A 112 -15.25 -7.68 -16.90
N PRO A 113 -15.93 -6.63 -16.41
CA PRO A 113 -17.14 -6.11 -17.02
C PRO A 113 -16.90 -5.14 -18.20
N TYR A 114 -15.64 -4.92 -18.60
CA TYR A 114 -15.27 -3.99 -19.67
C TYR A 114 -14.90 -4.74 -20.95
N GLU A 115 -15.48 -4.35 -22.09
CA GLU A 115 -15.24 -5.01 -23.37
C GLU A 115 -13.92 -4.57 -24.06
N GLY A 116 -13.34 -3.44 -23.62
CA GLY A 116 -12.06 -2.94 -24.13
C GLY A 116 -10.83 -3.48 -23.35
N ASP A 117 -9.70 -2.87 -23.55
CA ASP A 117 -8.48 -3.17 -22.81
C ASP A 117 -8.53 -2.53 -21.42
N PHE A 118 -8.30 -3.29 -20.34
CA PHE A 118 -8.29 -2.75 -18.98
C PHE A 118 -7.26 -1.63 -18.80
N TRP A 119 -6.18 -1.64 -19.60
CA TRP A 119 -5.15 -0.61 -19.57
C TRP A 119 -5.67 0.77 -19.99
N ASP A 120 -6.76 0.83 -20.78
CA ASP A 120 -7.43 2.09 -21.13
C ASP A 120 -7.82 2.92 -19.90
N PHE A 121 -8.06 2.28 -18.75
CA PHE A 121 -8.36 2.96 -17.50
C PHE A 121 -7.16 3.69 -16.91
N TYR A 122 -5.96 3.07 -17.00
CA TYR A 122 -4.73 3.59 -16.44
C TYR A 122 -4.17 4.77 -17.24
N ILE A 123 -4.41 4.80 -18.56
CA ILE A 123 -4.00 5.90 -19.45
C ILE A 123 -5.11 6.93 -19.69
N GLY A 124 -6.19 6.89 -18.91
CA GLY A 124 -7.29 7.87 -19.01
C GLY A 124 -8.16 7.78 -20.27
N LYS A 125 -7.96 6.77 -21.12
CA LYS A 125 -8.74 6.59 -22.38
C LYS A 125 -10.18 6.13 -22.11
N ALA A 126 -10.43 5.45 -20.98
CA ALA A 126 -11.74 5.05 -20.53
C ALA A 126 -11.92 5.27 -19.02
N LYS A 127 -13.18 5.33 -18.55
CA LYS A 127 -13.50 5.41 -17.13
C LYS A 127 -14.15 4.10 -16.66
N VAL A 128 -13.76 3.64 -15.48
CA VAL A 128 -14.40 2.48 -14.84
C VAL A 128 -15.85 2.83 -14.48
N LYS A 129 -16.82 2.13 -15.05
CA LYS A 129 -18.25 2.32 -14.79
C LYS A 129 -18.83 1.21 -13.91
N ARG A 130 -18.23 0.05 -13.90
CA ARG A 130 -18.60 -1.14 -13.12
C ARG A 130 -17.34 -1.92 -12.77
N ALA A 131 -17.36 -2.59 -11.64
CA ALA A 131 -16.32 -3.54 -11.22
C ALA A 131 -16.96 -4.69 -10.44
N LEU A 132 -16.27 -5.83 -10.37
CA LEU A 132 -16.63 -6.88 -9.41
C LEU A 132 -16.31 -6.39 -7.99
N LYS A 133 -17.06 -6.89 -7.01
CA LYS A 133 -16.72 -6.61 -5.60
C LYS A 133 -15.42 -7.28 -5.21
N VAL A 134 -14.66 -6.63 -4.33
CA VAL A 134 -13.38 -7.13 -3.81
C VAL A 134 -13.51 -7.30 -2.30
N GLY A 135 -13.17 -8.47 -1.78
CA GLY A 135 -12.97 -8.72 -0.35
C GLY A 135 -11.54 -9.17 -0.14
N VAL A 136 -10.88 -8.73 0.91
CA VAL A 136 -9.45 -8.94 1.12
C VAL A 136 -9.18 -9.83 2.34
N VAL A 137 -8.16 -10.71 2.24
CA VAL A 137 -7.48 -11.30 3.39
C VAL A 137 -6.05 -10.80 3.38
N LEU A 138 -5.73 -9.88 4.31
CA LEU A 138 -4.45 -9.19 4.35
C LEU A 138 -3.37 -10.05 4.99
N THR A 139 -2.22 -10.20 4.31
CA THR A 139 -1.05 -10.92 4.84
C THR A 139 0.21 -10.07 4.97
N ILE A 140 0.23 -8.87 4.36
CA ILE A 140 1.36 -7.94 4.41
C ILE A 140 0.80 -6.52 4.57
N PRO A 141 0.88 -5.92 5.77
CA PRO A 141 0.52 -4.52 5.97
C PRO A 141 1.62 -3.63 5.36
N ALA A 142 1.26 -2.76 4.45
CA ALA A 142 2.15 -1.84 3.74
C ALA A 142 1.35 -0.71 3.08
N ALA A 143 0.97 -0.91 1.82
CA ALA A 143 0.31 0.08 0.96
C ALA A 143 -1.12 0.48 1.39
N GLY A 144 -1.74 -0.18 2.37
CA GLY A 144 -3.12 0.10 2.78
C GLY A 144 -4.17 -0.17 1.68
N SER A 145 -3.84 -1.02 0.69
CA SER A 145 -4.73 -1.31 -0.44
C SER A 145 -6.03 -1.99 -0.02
N GLU A 146 -6.06 -2.67 1.13
CA GLU A 146 -7.27 -3.27 1.73
C GLU A 146 -8.32 -2.24 2.15
N GLY A 147 -7.92 -0.99 2.35
CA GLY A 147 -8.78 0.13 2.76
C GLY A 147 -8.90 1.24 1.70
N SER A 148 -8.27 1.11 0.54
CA SER A 148 -8.24 2.14 -0.49
C SER A 148 -8.90 1.70 -1.80
N GLY A 149 -9.22 2.67 -2.66
CA GLY A 149 -9.75 2.43 -4.00
C GLY A 149 -8.70 2.52 -5.11
N ASN A 150 -7.42 2.42 -4.76
CA ASN A 150 -6.31 2.51 -5.69
C ASN A 150 -5.85 1.13 -6.14
N THR A 151 -5.27 1.07 -7.33
CA THR A 151 -4.55 -0.10 -7.86
C THR A 151 -3.40 0.38 -8.73
N VAL A 152 -2.21 -0.22 -8.57
CA VAL A 152 -1.00 0.13 -9.31
C VAL A 152 -0.54 -1.11 -10.09
N ILE A 153 -0.42 -0.97 -11.42
CA ILE A 153 0.02 -2.05 -12.31
C ILE A 153 1.16 -1.53 -13.19
N THR A 154 2.14 -2.39 -13.44
CA THR A 154 3.21 -2.13 -14.39
C THR A 154 2.88 -2.77 -15.74
N LYS A 155 2.80 -1.98 -16.80
CA LYS A 155 2.78 -2.49 -18.17
C LYS A 155 4.20 -2.86 -18.58
N LEU A 156 4.42 -4.10 -18.97
CA LEU A 156 5.75 -4.59 -19.35
C LEU A 156 6.26 -3.91 -20.62
N GLU A 157 5.36 -3.63 -21.57
CA GLU A 157 5.68 -2.82 -22.74
C GLU A 157 5.88 -1.37 -22.32
N GLY A 158 7.10 -0.86 -22.44
CA GLY A 158 7.46 0.49 -22.06
C GLY A 158 7.76 0.68 -20.57
N LEU A 159 7.64 -0.37 -19.74
CA LEU A 159 7.90 -0.33 -18.29
C LEU A 159 7.15 0.80 -17.55
N GLN A 160 5.87 0.99 -17.89
CA GLN A 160 5.02 2.03 -17.30
C GLN A 160 4.34 1.53 -16.03
N LYS A 161 4.68 2.06 -14.87
CA LYS A 161 4.03 1.77 -13.59
C LYS A 161 3.03 2.88 -13.25
N LEU A 162 1.75 2.63 -13.51
CA LEU A 162 0.68 3.62 -13.38
C LEU A 162 -0.31 3.25 -12.29
N SER A 163 -0.93 4.26 -11.69
CA SER A 163 -2.00 4.11 -10.71
C SER A 163 -3.36 4.42 -11.32
N LEU A 164 -4.38 3.70 -10.87
CA LEU A 164 -5.80 3.96 -11.13
C LEU A 164 -6.52 4.14 -9.80
N ARG A 165 -7.24 5.26 -9.63
CA ARG A 165 -7.99 5.58 -8.41
C ARG A 165 -9.48 5.66 -8.69
N VAL A 166 -10.25 4.70 -8.17
CA VAL A 166 -11.72 4.65 -8.30
C VAL A 166 -12.33 4.16 -6.97
N PRO A 167 -12.32 4.98 -5.92
CA PRO A 167 -12.70 4.54 -4.57
C PRO A 167 -14.14 4.05 -4.46
N GLU A 168 -15.05 4.54 -5.28
CA GLU A 168 -16.45 4.16 -5.28
C GLU A 168 -16.69 2.72 -5.75
N LEU A 169 -15.79 2.17 -6.58
CA LEU A 169 -15.94 0.86 -7.21
C LEU A 169 -14.88 -0.17 -6.82
N LEU A 170 -13.63 0.29 -6.53
CA LEU A 170 -12.49 -0.60 -6.28
C LEU A 170 -12.12 -0.72 -4.80
N ARG A 171 -12.68 0.12 -3.92
CA ARG A 171 -12.45 -0.04 -2.49
C ARG A 171 -13.04 -1.37 -2.03
N PRO A 172 -12.27 -2.23 -1.32
CA PRO A 172 -12.77 -3.50 -0.85
C PRO A 172 -14.00 -3.36 0.03
N VAL A 173 -14.97 -4.25 -0.14
CA VAL A 173 -16.20 -4.26 0.68
C VAL A 173 -15.94 -4.81 2.08
N PHE A 174 -14.94 -5.68 2.24
CA PHE A 174 -14.41 -6.11 3.53
C PHE A 174 -12.91 -6.37 3.45
N ALA A 175 -12.26 -6.32 4.61
CA ALA A 175 -10.89 -6.75 4.81
C ALA A 175 -10.76 -7.57 6.09
N VAL A 176 -10.30 -8.80 5.94
CA VAL A 176 -9.96 -9.70 7.04
C VAL A 176 -8.50 -9.47 7.41
N MET A 177 -8.25 -9.19 8.67
CA MET A 177 -6.98 -8.69 9.19
C MET A 177 -6.57 -9.44 10.46
N ASN A 178 -5.96 -10.61 10.31
CA ASN A 178 -5.37 -11.35 11.42
C ASN A 178 -3.86 -11.04 11.52
N PRO A 179 -3.38 -10.35 12.57
CA PRO A 179 -1.96 -10.02 12.74
C PRO A 179 -1.03 -11.24 12.72
N GLU A 180 -1.48 -12.42 13.15
CA GLU A 180 -0.70 -13.65 13.17
C GLU A 180 -0.31 -14.12 11.76
N LEU A 181 -1.07 -13.74 10.71
CA LEU A 181 -0.74 -14.04 9.32
C LEU A 181 0.56 -13.35 8.86
N THR A 182 1.04 -12.37 9.61
CA THR A 182 2.28 -11.64 9.32
C THR A 182 3.52 -12.20 10.01
N TYR A 183 3.41 -13.20 10.88
CA TYR A 183 4.54 -13.77 11.64
C TYR A 183 5.61 -14.40 10.73
N THR A 184 5.20 -14.92 9.59
CA THR A 184 6.10 -15.58 8.63
C THR A 184 6.74 -14.62 7.63
N LEU A 185 6.47 -13.31 7.73
CA LEU A 185 7.08 -12.32 6.85
C LEU A 185 8.57 -12.20 7.12
N PRO A 186 9.42 -12.23 6.10
CA PRO A 186 10.82 -11.90 6.24
C PRO A 186 11.00 -10.49 6.85
N PRO A 187 12.00 -10.27 7.73
CA PRO A 187 12.23 -8.96 8.33
C PRO A 187 12.33 -7.82 7.32
N TYR A 188 12.97 -8.07 6.18
CA TYR A 188 13.07 -7.09 5.11
C TYR A 188 11.71 -6.68 4.53
N GLN A 189 10.79 -7.62 4.33
CA GLN A 189 9.44 -7.32 3.83
C GLN A 189 8.63 -6.53 4.86
N THR A 190 8.78 -6.85 6.14
CA THR A 190 8.18 -6.08 7.23
C THR A 190 8.71 -4.64 7.23
N ALA A 191 10.03 -4.46 7.08
CA ALA A 191 10.65 -3.14 7.03
C ALA A 191 10.19 -2.34 5.80
N CYS A 192 10.11 -2.97 4.62
CA CYS A 192 9.57 -2.33 3.41
C CYS A 192 8.11 -1.87 3.62
N GLY A 193 7.27 -2.70 4.23
CA GLY A 193 5.89 -2.31 4.56
C GLY A 193 5.83 -1.12 5.52
N ILE A 194 6.70 -1.09 6.52
CA ILE A 194 6.83 0.03 7.47
C ILE A 194 7.22 1.32 6.74
N ALA A 195 8.21 1.28 5.85
CA ALA A 195 8.61 2.45 5.09
C ALA A 195 7.47 2.97 4.19
N ASP A 196 6.79 2.07 3.49
CA ASP A 196 5.67 2.38 2.60
C ASP A 196 4.53 3.08 3.35
N MET A 197 4.04 2.51 4.46
CA MET A 197 2.97 3.14 5.24
C MET A 197 3.41 4.49 5.86
N MET A 198 4.67 4.64 6.27
CA MET A 198 5.18 5.92 6.77
C MET A 198 5.20 6.98 5.68
N VAL A 199 5.65 6.64 4.47
CA VAL A 199 5.68 7.58 3.35
C VAL A 199 4.27 7.97 2.94
N HIS A 200 3.31 7.05 2.86
CA HIS A 200 1.90 7.38 2.64
C HIS A 200 1.34 8.42 3.62
N ILE A 201 1.73 8.32 4.90
CA ILE A 201 1.31 9.31 5.92
C ILE A 201 2.04 10.63 5.69
N MET A 202 3.35 10.59 5.42
CA MET A 202 4.18 11.80 5.29
C MET A 202 3.82 12.61 4.03
N GLU A 203 3.42 11.98 2.92
CA GLU A 203 2.94 12.69 1.73
C GLU A 203 1.63 13.43 1.95
N ARG A 204 0.83 13.02 2.93
CA ARG A 204 -0.36 13.75 3.38
C ARG A 204 -0.04 14.80 4.43
N TYR A 205 0.96 14.53 5.27
CA TYR A 205 1.41 15.45 6.32
C TYR A 205 2.09 16.70 5.78
N PHE A 206 2.97 16.54 4.74
CA PHE A 206 3.69 17.67 4.14
C PHE A 206 2.82 18.45 3.14
N THR A 207 1.64 18.83 3.58
CA THR A 207 0.66 19.61 2.81
C THR A 207 0.96 21.10 2.86
N ASN A 208 0.54 21.85 1.83
CA ASN A 208 0.50 23.30 1.82
C ASN A 208 -0.84 23.85 2.38
N THR A 209 -1.79 22.99 2.71
CA THR A 209 -3.09 23.40 3.28
C THR A 209 -2.86 23.93 4.70
N PRO A 210 -3.26 25.19 4.99
CA PRO A 210 -3.10 25.76 6.34
C PRO A 210 -4.16 25.21 7.31
N ASP A 211 -3.88 25.35 8.61
CA ASP A 211 -4.83 25.10 9.71
C ASP A 211 -5.46 23.70 9.70
N VAL A 212 -4.61 22.69 9.57
CA VAL A 212 -4.99 21.26 9.52
C VAL A 212 -4.53 20.47 10.76
N GLU A 213 -4.54 21.10 11.93
CA GLU A 213 -3.97 20.54 13.16
C GLU A 213 -4.49 19.13 13.50
N ILE A 214 -5.79 18.84 13.30
CA ILE A 214 -6.32 17.50 13.58
C ILE A 214 -5.71 16.45 12.64
N SER A 215 -5.56 16.76 11.34
CA SER A 215 -4.94 15.88 10.37
C SER A 215 -3.45 15.68 10.67
N ASP A 216 -2.77 16.73 11.07
CA ASP A 216 -1.38 16.67 11.54
C ASP A 216 -1.23 15.71 12.72
N ARG A 217 -2.07 15.83 13.76
CA ARG A 217 -2.01 14.97 14.95
C ARG A 217 -2.32 13.50 14.64
N LEU A 218 -3.26 13.24 13.72
CA LEU A 218 -3.53 11.88 13.26
C LEU A 218 -2.31 11.27 12.57
N CYS A 219 -1.65 12.03 11.69
CA CYS A 219 -0.40 11.62 11.04
C CYS A 219 0.72 11.39 12.05
N GLU A 220 0.97 12.37 12.94
CA GLU A 220 2.04 12.33 13.95
C GLU A 220 1.87 11.14 14.90
N GLY A 221 0.66 10.96 15.44
CA GLY A 221 0.37 9.84 16.34
C GLY A 221 0.53 8.47 15.67
N THR A 222 0.13 8.36 14.39
CA THR A 222 0.30 7.13 13.62
C THR A 222 1.77 6.86 13.33
N LEU A 223 2.56 7.87 12.90
CA LEU A 223 3.99 7.75 12.66
C LEU A 223 4.77 7.34 13.92
N MET A 224 4.50 7.99 15.06
CA MET A 224 5.15 7.64 16.34
C MET A 224 4.82 6.21 16.77
N THR A 225 3.59 5.74 16.53
CA THR A 225 3.18 4.36 16.80
C THR A 225 3.96 3.39 15.92
N ILE A 226 4.02 3.64 14.61
CA ILE A 226 4.77 2.81 13.66
C ILE A 226 6.24 2.69 14.07
N ILE A 227 6.90 3.82 14.38
CA ILE A 227 8.31 3.85 14.79
C ILE A 227 8.53 2.98 16.04
N LYS A 228 7.70 3.16 17.07
CA LYS A 228 7.78 2.41 18.33
C LYS A 228 7.57 0.91 18.12
N GLU A 229 6.52 0.53 17.41
CA GLU A 229 6.16 -0.87 17.22
C GLU A 229 7.09 -1.58 16.23
N ALA A 230 7.71 -0.86 15.29
CA ALA A 230 8.74 -1.39 14.40
C ALA A 230 9.96 -1.94 15.17
N TYR A 231 10.39 -1.25 16.22
CA TYR A 231 11.48 -1.73 17.07
C TYR A 231 11.10 -3.00 17.84
N LYS A 232 9.84 -3.12 18.31
CA LYS A 232 9.36 -4.33 18.98
C LYS A 232 9.31 -5.52 18.03
N VAL A 233 8.73 -5.36 16.83
CA VAL A 233 8.68 -6.42 15.81
C VAL A 233 10.08 -6.85 15.37
N LYS A 234 11.04 -5.92 15.34
CA LYS A 234 12.44 -6.27 15.08
C LYS A 234 13.05 -7.14 16.17
N GLN A 235 12.70 -6.92 17.45
CA GLN A 235 13.16 -7.70 18.59
C GLN A 235 12.44 -9.04 18.70
N ASP A 236 11.13 -9.04 18.56
CA ASP A 236 10.27 -10.23 18.54
C ASP A 236 9.32 -10.18 17.32
N PRO A 237 9.63 -10.90 16.25
CA PRO A 237 8.76 -10.97 15.06
C PRO A 237 7.36 -11.52 15.32
N ASN A 238 7.14 -12.19 16.44
CA ASN A 238 5.87 -12.80 16.83
C ASN A 238 5.12 -12.00 17.91
N ASP A 239 5.57 -10.80 18.26
CA ASP A 239 4.83 -9.89 19.15
C ASP A 239 3.50 -9.51 18.50
N TYR A 240 2.40 -10.12 19.02
CA TYR A 240 1.06 -9.91 18.47
C TYR A 240 0.63 -8.45 18.54
N GLU A 241 0.84 -7.78 19.67
CA GLU A 241 0.40 -6.41 19.88
C GLU A 241 1.14 -5.43 18.95
N ALA A 242 2.43 -5.64 18.77
CA ALA A 242 3.22 -4.83 17.83
C ALA A 242 2.77 -5.06 16.38
N ARG A 243 2.54 -6.32 15.97
CA ARG A 243 2.01 -6.65 14.64
C ARG A 243 0.61 -6.08 14.43
N ALA A 244 -0.26 -6.16 15.44
CA ALA A 244 -1.61 -5.62 15.40
C ALA A 244 -1.60 -4.09 15.19
N ASN A 245 -0.79 -3.37 15.95
CA ASN A 245 -0.64 -1.93 15.80
C ASN A 245 -0.11 -1.56 14.41
N ILE A 246 0.95 -2.21 13.93
CA ILE A 246 1.50 -1.97 12.59
C ILE A 246 0.45 -2.25 11.51
N MET A 247 -0.29 -3.35 11.61
CA MET A 247 -1.32 -3.73 10.64
C MET A 247 -2.41 -2.65 10.55
N TRP A 248 -2.89 -2.17 11.69
CA TRP A 248 -3.92 -1.14 11.72
C TRP A 248 -3.40 0.24 11.25
N CYS A 249 -2.15 0.59 11.62
CA CYS A 249 -1.50 1.81 11.12
C CYS A 249 -1.39 1.81 9.59
N GLY A 250 -1.07 0.67 8.95
CA GLY A 250 -1.03 0.54 7.50
C GLY A 250 -2.37 0.86 6.84
N THR A 251 -3.47 0.40 7.42
CA THR A 251 -4.82 0.74 6.94
C THR A 251 -5.11 2.24 7.10
N ILE A 252 -4.84 2.82 8.29
CA ILE A 252 -5.05 4.26 8.56
C ILE A 252 -4.22 5.11 7.60
N ALA A 253 -3.02 4.69 7.28
CA ALA A 253 -2.11 5.39 6.39
C ALA A 253 -2.71 5.67 5.00
N HIS A 254 -3.62 4.81 4.51
CA HIS A 254 -4.12 4.94 3.13
C HIS A 254 -5.66 4.84 2.97
N ASN A 255 -6.43 4.74 4.04
CA ASN A 255 -7.91 4.73 3.95
C ASN A 255 -8.54 6.12 3.81
N GLY A 256 -7.72 7.17 3.79
CA GLY A 256 -8.13 8.58 3.70
C GLY A 256 -8.13 9.33 5.04
N THR A 257 -7.97 8.64 6.19
CA THR A 257 -8.03 9.29 7.51
C THR A 257 -6.95 10.34 7.71
N CYS A 258 -5.71 10.05 7.32
CA CYS A 258 -4.57 10.95 7.48
C CYS A 258 -4.57 12.15 6.50
N GLY A 259 -5.35 12.11 5.42
CA GLY A 259 -5.40 13.16 4.38
C GLY A 259 -6.64 14.05 4.44
N VAL A 260 -7.45 13.93 5.50
CA VAL A 260 -8.74 14.63 5.57
C VAL A 260 -8.55 16.15 5.53
N GLY A 261 -9.13 16.79 4.51
CA GLY A 261 -9.11 18.24 4.33
C GLY A 261 -7.75 18.83 3.94
N CYS A 262 -6.80 17.98 3.49
CA CYS A 262 -5.47 18.37 3.03
C CYS A 262 -5.32 18.17 1.52
N GLU A 263 -4.48 18.97 0.90
CA GLU A 263 -3.87 18.63 -0.39
C GLU A 263 -2.80 17.55 -0.17
N GLU A 264 -2.74 16.56 -1.03
CA GLU A 264 -1.78 15.47 -0.97
C GLU A 264 -0.68 15.69 -2.02
N ASP A 265 0.59 15.41 -1.70
CA ASP A 265 1.71 15.42 -2.64
C ASP A 265 2.25 13.99 -2.79
N TRP A 266 2.18 13.46 -4.00
CA TRP A 266 2.60 12.11 -4.35
C TRP A 266 3.91 12.06 -5.15
N ALA A 267 4.67 13.16 -5.19
CA ALA A 267 5.88 13.27 -6.00
C ALA A 267 6.90 12.17 -5.68
N SER A 268 7.09 11.82 -4.42
CA SER A 268 8.05 10.78 -4.03
C SER A 268 7.62 9.38 -4.48
N HIS A 269 6.32 9.08 -4.47
CA HIS A 269 5.79 7.82 -5.03
C HIS A 269 5.95 7.76 -6.53
N PHE A 270 5.69 8.84 -7.27
CA PHE A 270 5.90 8.86 -8.73
C PHE A 270 7.38 8.65 -9.09
N LEU A 271 8.29 9.31 -8.39
CA LEU A 271 9.74 9.07 -8.54
C LEU A 271 10.13 7.61 -8.26
N GLU A 272 9.56 7.01 -7.22
CA GLU A 272 9.83 5.61 -6.87
C GLU A 272 9.23 4.64 -7.88
N HIS A 273 8.07 4.95 -8.45
CA HIS A 273 7.46 4.11 -9.49
C HIS A 273 8.39 3.90 -10.68
N GLU A 274 9.11 4.95 -11.12
CA GLU A 274 10.09 4.84 -12.19
C GLU A 274 11.29 3.98 -11.79
N ILE A 275 11.76 4.12 -10.54
CA ILE A 275 12.85 3.28 -10.03
C ILE A 275 12.42 1.81 -9.98
N SER A 276 11.24 1.52 -9.45
CA SER A 276 10.71 0.15 -9.40
C SER A 276 10.46 -0.43 -10.79
N ALA A 277 9.95 0.37 -11.73
CA ALA A 277 9.70 -0.07 -13.09
C ALA A 277 10.99 -0.45 -13.82
N ILE A 278 12.06 0.36 -13.67
CA ILE A 278 13.32 0.18 -14.38
C ILE A 278 14.23 -0.87 -13.70
N TYR A 279 14.34 -0.82 -12.36
CA TYR A 279 15.32 -1.62 -11.61
C TYR A 279 14.67 -2.80 -10.84
N ASN A 280 13.33 -2.92 -10.88
CA ASN A 280 12.58 -3.97 -10.19
C ASN A 280 12.90 -4.11 -8.71
N VAL A 281 13.10 -3.00 -8.01
CA VAL A 281 13.35 -2.97 -6.56
C VAL A 281 12.05 -3.11 -5.78
N THR A 282 12.14 -3.51 -4.51
CA THR A 282 10.99 -3.54 -3.62
C THR A 282 10.54 -2.11 -3.30
N HIS A 283 9.26 -1.80 -3.53
CA HIS A 283 8.67 -0.47 -3.45
C HIS A 283 9.04 0.30 -2.17
N GLY A 284 8.80 -0.26 -0.99
CA GLY A 284 9.16 0.40 0.27
C GLY A 284 10.66 0.65 0.45
N ALA A 285 11.53 -0.15 -0.16
CA ALA A 285 12.96 0.10 -0.16
C ALA A 285 13.35 1.22 -1.13
N GLY A 286 12.69 1.35 -2.27
CA GLY A 286 12.83 2.51 -3.16
C GLY A 286 12.41 3.79 -2.44
N LEU A 287 11.26 3.77 -1.76
CA LEU A 287 10.77 4.91 -0.98
C LEU A 287 11.72 5.31 0.15
N SER A 288 12.36 4.36 0.86
CA SER A 288 13.32 4.68 1.92
C SER A 288 14.57 5.41 1.43
N VAL A 289 14.87 5.32 0.13
CA VAL A 289 15.96 6.07 -0.54
C VAL A 289 15.46 7.44 -1.01
N ILE A 290 14.33 7.47 -1.71
CA ILE A 290 13.84 8.68 -2.39
C ILE A 290 13.25 9.67 -1.40
N PHE A 291 12.43 9.23 -0.44
CA PHE A 291 11.69 10.15 0.40
C PHE A 291 12.57 11.07 1.26
N PRO A 292 13.63 10.59 1.95
CA PRO A 292 14.53 11.48 2.67
C PRO A 292 15.32 12.44 1.77
N ALA A 293 15.58 12.08 0.50
CA ALA A 293 16.20 12.95 -0.48
C ALA A 293 15.23 14.07 -0.91
N TRP A 294 13.98 13.71 -1.22
CA TRP A 294 12.90 14.66 -1.49
C TRP A 294 12.69 15.63 -0.32
N MET A 295 12.62 15.13 0.92
CA MET A 295 12.51 16.00 2.10
C MET A 295 13.67 16.99 2.19
N THR A 296 14.90 16.55 1.90
CA THR A 296 16.08 17.42 1.94
C THR A 296 15.94 18.56 0.94
N TRP A 297 15.50 18.26 -0.29
CA TRP A 297 15.23 19.26 -1.30
C TRP A 297 14.09 20.20 -0.88
N MET A 298 13.03 19.68 -0.27
CA MET A 298 11.88 20.45 0.21
C MET A 298 12.20 21.41 1.36
N THR A 299 13.34 21.24 2.07
CA THR A 299 13.76 22.22 3.09
C THR A 299 14.00 23.62 2.52
N GLU A 300 14.24 23.73 1.22
CA GLU A 300 14.40 25.02 0.53
C GLU A 300 13.04 25.65 0.16
N HIS A 301 11.93 24.89 0.24
CA HIS A 301 10.59 25.33 -0.20
C HIS A 301 9.58 25.41 0.93
N ASN A 302 9.59 24.46 1.85
CA ASN A 302 8.65 24.39 2.99
C ASN A 302 9.36 23.86 4.25
N VAL A 303 10.30 24.64 4.76
CA VAL A 303 11.10 24.26 5.94
C VAL A 303 10.25 24.15 7.21
N ASP A 304 9.22 24.97 7.36
CA ASP A 304 8.40 25.04 8.56
C ASP A 304 7.69 23.72 8.86
N LYS A 305 7.12 23.10 7.82
CA LYS A 305 6.40 21.84 7.97
C LYS A 305 7.34 20.67 8.27
N ILE A 306 8.55 20.68 7.70
CA ILE A 306 9.57 19.65 7.98
C ILE A 306 10.16 19.84 9.38
N ALA A 307 10.37 21.08 9.83
CA ALA A 307 10.78 21.36 11.21
C ALA A 307 9.71 20.93 12.23
N GLN A 308 8.42 21.20 11.95
CA GLN A 308 7.30 20.71 12.77
C GLN A 308 7.33 19.18 12.91
N TYR A 309 7.53 18.46 11.80
CA TYR A 309 7.68 17.00 11.81
C TYR A 309 8.88 16.55 12.66
N ALA A 310 10.02 17.21 12.53
CA ALA A 310 11.21 16.89 13.31
C ALA A 310 10.97 17.03 14.82
N VAL A 311 10.32 18.12 15.23
CA VAL A 311 9.98 18.38 16.65
C VAL A 311 8.93 17.38 17.14
N ARG A 312 7.81 17.25 16.43
CA ARG A 312 6.61 16.56 16.92
C ARG A 312 6.68 15.04 16.81
N VAL A 313 7.38 14.53 15.79
CA VAL A 313 7.51 13.06 15.57
C VAL A 313 8.83 12.52 16.15
N TRP A 314 9.91 13.26 15.97
CA TRP A 314 11.25 12.79 16.36
C TRP A 314 11.76 13.37 17.68
N GLY A 315 11.06 14.32 18.27
CA GLY A 315 11.47 14.99 19.52
C GLY A 315 12.76 15.79 19.36
N VAL A 316 13.00 16.36 18.18
CA VAL A 316 14.12 17.29 17.98
C VAL A 316 13.84 18.56 18.78
N GLU A 317 14.85 19.11 19.44
CA GLU A 317 14.71 20.37 20.19
C GLU A 317 14.38 21.52 19.23
N GLU A 318 13.37 22.29 19.59
CA GLU A 318 12.92 23.46 18.82
C GLU A 318 13.97 24.57 18.86
N SER A 319 14.21 25.21 17.72
CA SER A 319 15.13 26.34 17.62
C SER A 319 14.72 27.30 16.49
N ASP A 320 15.23 28.52 16.52
CA ASP A 320 15.01 29.52 15.47
C ASP A 320 15.65 29.11 14.13
N ASP A 321 16.69 28.27 14.16
CA ASP A 321 17.27 27.68 12.96
C ASP A 321 16.43 26.48 12.50
N LYS A 322 15.29 26.76 11.89
CA LYS A 322 14.35 25.73 11.41
C LYS A 322 14.95 24.78 10.40
N LYS A 323 15.91 25.26 9.59
CA LYS A 323 16.61 24.40 8.62
C LYS A 323 17.46 23.34 9.32
N LYS A 324 18.17 23.71 10.37
CA LYS A 324 18.93 22.78 11.20
C LYS A 324 18.01 21.75 11.88
N VAL A 325 16.88 22.19 12.43
CA VAL A 325 15.87 21.31 13.04
C VAL A 325 15.32 20.32 12.00
N ALA A 326 14.95 20.81 10.82
CA ALA A 326 14.44 19.98 9.72
C ALA A 326 15.46 18.90 9.28
N LEU A 327 16.71 19.30 9.06
CA LEU A 327 17.78 18.37 8.66
C LEU A 327 18.07 17.31 9.71
N GLU A 328 18.01 17.66 11.01
CA GLU A 328 18.13 16.68 12.11
C GLU A 328 16.98 15.67 12.09
N GLY A 329 15.74 16.10 11.84
CA GLY A 329 14.59 15.20 11.69
C GLY A 329 14.77 14.22 10.51
N ILE A 330 15.27 14.71 9.38
CA ILE A 330 15.59 13.87 8.20
C ILE A 330 16.70 12.86 8.54
N ALA A 331 17.73 13.29 9.28
CA ALA A 331 18.80 12.41 9.72
C ALA A 331 18.27 11.29 10.62
N ARG A 332 17.34 11.57 11.54
CA ARG A 332 16.68 10.57 12.39
C ARG A 332 15.82 9.60 11.59
N LEU A 333 15.08 10.07 10.59
CA LEU A 333 14.34 9.19 9.67
C LEU A 333 15.27 8.23 8.93
N LYS A 334 16.38 8.73 8.36
CA LYS A 334 17.40 7.88 7.70
C LYS A 334 18.00 6.85 8.67
N ALA A 335 18.33 7.27 9.89
CA ALA A 335 18.85 6.39 10.93
C ALA A 335 17.81 5.30 11.31
N PHE A 336 16.54 5.66 11.42
CA PHE A 336 15.45 4.71 11.65
C PHE A 336 15.37 3.68 10.53
N PHE A 337 15.29 4.09 9.26
CA PHE A 337 15.24 3.15 8.12
C PHE A 337 16.44 2.19 8.12
N LYS A 338 17.66 2.70 8.33
CA LYS A 338 18.84 1.85 8.50
C LYS A 338 18.71 0.88 9.68
N SER A 339 18.17 1.35 10.80
CA SER A 339 18.01 0.53 12.01
C SER A 339 17.10 -0.67 11.81
N ILE A 340 16.12 -0.59 10.91
CA ILE A 340 15.21 -1.69 10.54
C ILE A 340 15.67 -2.47 9.31
N GLY A 341 16.87 -2.17 8.77
CA GLY A 341 17.50 -2.92 7.68
C GLY A 341 17.18 -2.43 6.27
N LEU A 342 16.74 -1.18 6.11
CA LEU A 342 16.45 -0.59 4.82
C LEU A 342 17.62 0.25 4.27
N PRO A 343 17.79 0.31 2.94
CA PRO A 343 18.72 1.21 2.27
C PRO A 343 18.25 2.66 2.40
N VAL A 344 19.20 3.61 2.35
CA VAL A 344 18.89 5.06 2.28
C VAL A 344 19.69 5.75 1.18
N THR A 345 20.34 4.98 0.32
CA THR A 345 21.06 5.45 -0.88
C THR A 345 20.85 4.46 -2.03
N PHE A 346 20.98 4.92 -3.27
CA PHE A 346 20.92 4.04 -4.45
C PHE A 346 21.96 2.90 -4.38
N LYS A 347 23.17 3.19 -3.90
CA LYS A 347 24.22 2.19 -3.75
C LYS A 347 23.81 1.08 -2.75
N GLU A 348 23.23 1.45 -1.60
CA GLU A 348 22.72 0.48 -0.62
C GLU A 348 21.51 -0.31 -1.16
N LEU A 349 20.74 0.29 -2.09
CA LEU A 349 19.63 -0.37 -2.81
C LEU A 349 20.13 -1.34 -3.89
N GLY A 350 21.43 -1.36 -4.18
CA GLY A 350 22.05 -2.20 -5.21
C GLY A 350 22.13 -1.56 -6.59
N ILE A 351 21.87 -0.26 -6.70
CA ILE A 351 21.94 0.50 -7.94
C ILE A 351 23.21 1.37 -7.88
N GLU A 352 24.29 0.91 -8.50
CA GLU A 352 25.58 1.63 -8.45
C GLU A 352 25.61 2.89 -9.31
N ASN A 353 24.99 2.84 -10.50
CA ASN A 353 24.95 3.93 -11.47
C ASN A 353 23.49 4.16 -11.92
N PRO A 354 22.70 4.92 -11.15
CA PRO A 354 21.33 5.22 -11.55
C PRO A 354 21.33 6.10 -12.83
N ASP A 355 20.54 5.71 -13.80
CA ASP A 355 20.30 6.50 -15.01
C ASP A 355 19.29 7.62 -14.69
N ILE A 356 19.82 8.73 -14.16
CA ILE A 356 18.98 9.84 -13.69
C ILE A 356 18.23 10.49 -14.84
N ASP A 357 18.85 10.62 -16.03
CA ASP A 357 18.21 11.23 -17.19
C ASP A 357 17.00 10.38 -17.62
N ARG A 358 17.17 9.07 -17.71
CA ARG A 358 16.07 8.15 -18.02
C ARG A 358 14.95 8.19 -16.96
N LEU A 359 15.31 8.25 -15.67
CA LEU A 359 14.33 8.38 -14.59
C LEU A 359 13.54 9.69 -14.67
N ALA A 360 14.22 10.80 -15.04
CA ALA A 360 13.57 12.09 -15.21
C ALA A 360 12.69 12.15 -16.47
N ASP A 361 13.15 11.58 -17.58
CA ASP A 361 12.42 11.56 -18.86
C ASP A 361 11.14 10.68 -18.78
N SER A 362 11.12 9.66 -17.91
CA SER A 362 9.97 8.79 -17.73
C SER A 362 8.87 9.39 -16.84
N LEU A 363 9.18 10.41 -16.05
CA LEU A 363 8.19 11.15 -15.27
C LEU A 363 7.24 11.88 -16.22
N GLN A 364 5.98 11.43 -16.25
CA GLN A 364 4.96 12.12 -17.03
C GLN A 364 4.39 13.27 -16.19
N PRO A 365 4.31 14.49 -16.71
CA PRO A 365 3.55 15.55 -16.04
C PRO A 365 2.08 15.15 -16.04
N GLU A 366 1.42 15.36 -14.87
CA GLU A 366 -0.03 15.18 -14.73
C GLU A 366 -0.83 16.13 -15.66
#